data_4661f47e5444d442700cca25caa1a1f1
#
_entry.id   4661f47e5444d442700cca25caa1a1f1
#
_cell.length_a   1.000
_cell.length_b   1.000
_cell.length_c   1.000
_cell.angle_alpha   90.00
_cell.angle_beta   90.00
_cell.angle_gamma   90.00
#
_symmetry.space_group_name_H-M   'P 1'
#
loop_
_entity.id
_entity.type
_entity.pdbx_description
1 polymer ?
#
loop_
_entity_poly.entity_id
_entity_poly.type
_entity_poly.pdbx_seq_one_letter_code
_entity_poly.pdbx_strand_id
1 'polypeptide(L)'
;MNTIFSFILVAPILLSALVSSYKILLMPLTGKSHIFSLAVVAEQLADRGHSVTFFVGEGFRLNEAAVKDWTKINVVRYKDSLDDVPVDYDGMFSNITRSIMEKQASAFEVALLIRK
;
A
#
# COMPACT_ATOMS: atom_id res chain seq x y z
N MET A 1 13.97 -11.24 49.67
CA MET A 1 13.94 -12.18 48.52
C MET A 1 12.65 -12.16 47.75
N ASN A 2 11.50 -12.00 48.39
CA ASN A 2 10.20 -12.04 47.69
C ASN A 2 9.90 -10.80 46.81
N THR A 3 10.49 -9.64 47.13
CA THR A 3 10.29 -8.39 46.35
C THR A 3 10.97 -8.41 45.00
N ILE A 4 12.16 -8.98 44.87
CA ILE A 4 12.90 -9.08 43.59
C ILE A 4 12.20 -10.08 42.66
N PHE A 5 11.73 -11.20 43.19
CA PHE A 5 10.98 -12.20 42.45
C PHE A 5 9.64 -11.65 41.90
N SER A 6 8.97 -10.82 42.70
CA SER A 6 7.74 -10.14 42.32
C SER A 6 8.00 -9.12 41.18
N PHE A 7 9.09 -8.39 41.21
CA PHE A 7 9.47 -7.43 40.15
C PHE A 7 9.81 -8.13 38.83
N ILE A 8 10.52 -9.28 38.89
CA ILE A 8 10.88 -10.05 37.70
C ILE A 8 9.64 -10.64 37.00
N LEU A 9 8.60 -10.96 37.77
CA LEU A 9 7.36 -11.51 37.19
C LEU A 9 6.40 -10.42 36.65
N VAL A 10 6.36 -9.26 37.28
CA VAL A 10 5.48 -8.16 36.93
C VAL A 10 5.99 -7.34 35.75
N ALA A 11 7.31 -7.17 35.61
CA ALA A 11 7.92 -6.41 34.54
C ALA A 11 7.56 -6.92 33.12
N PRO A 12 7.62 -8.23 32.81
CA PRO A 12 7.23 -8.73 31.49
C PRO A 12 5.73 -8.61 31.23
N ILE A 13 4.87 -8.68 32.27
CA ILE A 13 3.43 -8.49 32.14
C ILE A 13 3.10 -7.03 31.82
N LEU A 14 3.77 -6.08 32.45
CA LEU A 14 3.62 -4.66 32.15
C LEU A 14 4.17 -4.32 30.75
N LEU A 15 5.27 -4.95 30.34
CA LEU A 15 5.83 -4.76 29.00
C LEU A 15 4.93 -5.32 27.90
N SER A 16 4.25 -6.44 28.14
CA SER A 16 3.29 -7.02 27.19
C SER A 16 2.03 -6.17 27.04
N ALA A 17 1.63 -5.43 28.06
CA ALA A 17 0.49 -4.51 27.99
C ALA A 17 0.75 -3.26 27.12
N LEU A 18 2.02 -2.95 26.84
CA LEU A 18 2.40 -1.82 25.97
C LEU A 18 2.46 -2.18 24.50
N VAL A 19 2.35 -3.45 24.13
CA VAL A 19 2.34 -3.91 22.74
C VAL A 19 0.90 -3.93 22.23
N SER A 20 0.47 -2.82 21.66
CA SER A 20 -0.83 -2.75 21.00
C SER A 20 -0.74 -3.38 19.61
N SER A 21 -1.40 -4.52 19.42
CA SER A 21 -1.57 -5.12 18.10
C SER A 21 -2.90 -4.65 17.50
N TYR A 22 -2.83 -4.10 16.29
CA TYR A 22 -4.01 -3.65 15.55
C TYR A 22 -4.34 -4.61 14.41
N LYS A 23 -5.62 -4.68 14.07
CA LYS A 23 -6.09 -5.31 12.83
C LYS A 23 -6.19 -4.24 11.76
N ILE A 24 -5.40 -4.38 10.71
CA ILE A 24 -5.27 -3.37 9.66
C ILE A 24 -5.66 -4.00 8.33
N LEU A 25 -6.58 -3.37 7.63
CA LEU A 25 -6.95 -3.70 6.26
C LEU A 25 -6.27 -2.71 5.32
N LEU A 26 -5.47 -3.22 4.40
CA LEU A 26 -4.88 -2.45 3.31
C LEU A 26 -5.57 -2.83 2.00
N MET A 27 -6.22 -1.85 1.40
CA MET A 27 -6.93 -2.00 0.14
C MET A 27 -6.33 -1.02 -0.86
N PRO A 28 -5.36 -1.46 -1.67
CA PRO A 28 -4.80 -0.62 -2.72
C PRO A 28 -5.87 -0.31 -3.76
N LEU A 29 -6.03 0.97 -4.04
CA LEU A 29 -6.80 1.43 -5.18
C LEU A 29 -6.00 1.16 -6.46
N THR A 30 -6.54 1.50 -7.59
CA THR A 30 -5.98 1.23 -8.92
C THR A 30 -4.51 1.61 -9.09
N GLY A 31 -3.74 0.80 -9.79
CA GLY A 31 -2.37 1.06 -10.21
C GLY A 31 -1.33 0.17 -9.54
N LYS A 32 -0.48 -0.48 -10.34
CA LYS A 32 0.54 -1.42 -9.87
C LYS A 32 1.51 -0.78 -8.85
N SER A 33 1.91 0.48 -9.08
CA SER A 33 2.83 1.19 -8.18
C SER A 33 2.26 1.38 -6.78
N HIS A 34 0.96 1.66 -6.67
CA HIS A 34 0.28 1.79 -5.37
C HIS A 34 0.20 0.45 -4.63
N ILE A 35 -0.08 -0.62 -5.39
CA ILE A 35 -0.12 -1.98 -4.84
C ILE A 35 1.26 -2.35 -4.27
N PHE A 36 2.34 -2.09 -5.01
CA PHE A 36 3.70 -2.39 -4.56
C PHE A 36 4.10 -1.60 -3.33
N SER A 37 3.80 -0.31 -3.29
CA SER A 37 4.10 0.54 -2.13
C SER A 37 3.35 0.08 -0.88
N LEU A 38 2.06 -0.22 -1.01
CA LEU A 38 1.25 -0.71 0.11
C LEU A 38 1.64 -2.12 0.55
N ALA A 39 2.12 -2.98 -0.36
CA ALA A 39 2.61 -4.30 -0.01
C ALA A 39 3.84 -4.22 0.91
N VAL A 40 4.77 -3.30 0.64
CA VAL A 40 5.92 -3.03 1.52
C VAL A 40 5.46 -2.51 2.88
N VAL A 41 4.48 -1.61 2.91
CA VAL A 41 3.88 -1.12 4.16
C VAL A 41 3.23 -2.25 4.95
N ALA A 42 2.52 -3.17 4.26
CA ALA A 42 1.91 -4.35 4.87
C ALA A 42 2.95 -5.22 5.59
N GLU A 43 4.09 -5.48 4.95
CA GLU A 43 5.19 -6.24 5.54
C GLU A 43 5.74 -5.54 6.79
N GLN A 44 5.99 -4.24 6.72
CA GLN A 44 6.51 -3.47 7.85
C GLN A 44 5.54 -3.45 9.05
N LEU A 45 4.25 -3.39 8.80
CA LEU A 45 3.23 -3.45 9.84
C LEU A 45 3.13 -4.85 10.46
N ALA A 46 3.20 -5.90 9.63
CA ALA A 46 3.21 -7.28 10.09
C ALA A 46 4.46 -7.59 10.95
N ASP A 47 5.63 -7.09 10.55
CA ASP A 47 6.87 -7.23 11.31
C ASP A 47 6.82 -6.54 12.67
N ARG A 48 6.00 -5.50 12.82
CA ARG A 48 5.74 -4.81 14.09
C ARG A 48 4.68 -5.51 14.96
N GLY A 49 4.17 -6.65 14.54
CA GLY A 49 3.22 -7.46 15.30
C GLY A 49 1.75 -7.09 15.07
N HIS A 50 1.43 -6.31 14.04
CA HIS A 50 0.06 -6.04 13.66
C HIS A 50 -0.53 -7.16 12.81
N SER A 51 -1.83 -7.40 12.94
CA SER A 51 -2.57 -8.33 12.07
C SER A 51 -2.97 -7.59 10.78
N VAL A 52 -2.26 -7.88 9.69
CA VAL A 52 -2.46 -7.17 8.43
C VAL A 52 -3.22 -8.04 7.44
N THR A 53 -4.28 -7.49 6.88
CA THR A 53 -5.01 -8.07 5.75
C THR A 53 -4.78 -7.21 4.51
N PHE A 54 -4.31 -7.84 3.44
CA PHE A 54 -4.04 -7.19 2.16
C PHE A 54 -5.07 -7.65 1.13
N PHE A 55 -5.89 -6.72 0.66
CA PHE A 55 -7.02 -6.99 -0.23
C PHE A 55 -6.64 -6.63 -1.67
N VAL A 56 -6.54 -7.63 -2.55
CA VAL A 56 -6.05 -7.44 -3.93
C VAL A 56 -6.90 -8.20 -4.94
N GLY A 57 -6.90 -7.76 -6.18
CA GLY A 57 -7.53 -8.46 -7.29
C GLY A 57 -6.88 -9.81 -7.59
N GLU A 58 -7.63 -10.74 -8.17
CA GLU A 58 -7.14 -12.08 -8.52
C GLU A 58 -5.94 -12.06 -9.48
N GLY A 59 -5.89 -11.09 -10.37
CA GLY A 59 -4.80 -10.93 -11.35
C GLY A 59 -3.46 -10.48 -10.75
N PHE A 60 -3.42 -10.05 -9.49
CA PHE A 60 -2.18 -9.60 -8.87
C PHE A 60 -1.27 -10.77 -8.51
N ARG A 61 -0.03 -10.73 -8.97
CA ARG A 61 0.99 -11.73 -8.66
C ARG A 61 1.83 -11.27 -7.47
N LEU A 62 1.79 -12.03 -6.38
CA LEU A 62 2.51 -11.70 -5.13
C LEU A 62 4.02 -11.60 -5.31
N ASN A 63 4.61 -12.38 -6.21
CA ASN A 63 6.04 -12.39 -6.48
C ASN A 63 6.57 -11.14 -7.20
N GLU A 64 5.68 -10.30 -7.74
CA GLU A 64 6.07 -9.03 -8.37
C GLU A 64 6.33 -7.93 -7.34
N ALA A 65 5.79 -8.05 -6.13
CA ALA A 65 6.02 -7.08 -5.07
C ALA A 65 7.29 -7.40 -4.27
N ALA A 66 8.00 -6.35 -3.81
CA ALA A 66 9.21 -6.44 -3.03
C ALA A 66 8.93 -6.81 -1.55
N VAL A 67 8.11 -7.81 -1.32
CA VAL A 67 7.80 -8.36 0.01
C VAL A 67 8.58 -9.65 0.19
N LYS A 68 9.31 -9.75 1.29
CA LYS A 68 10.17 -10.90 1.59
C LYS A 68 9.38 -12.11 2.07
N ASP A 69 8.34 -11.87 2.86
CA ASP A 69 7.58 -12.93 3.51
C ASP A 69 6.09 -12.62 3.55
N TRP A 70 5.36 -13.17 2.60
CA TRP A 70 3.90 -13.06 2.52
C TRP A 70 3.15 -13.89 3.55
N THR A 71 3.81 -14.83 4.23
CA THR A 71 3.14 -15.69 5.22
C THR A 71 2.66 -14.92 6.44
N LYS A 72 3.25 -13.75 6.71
CA LYS A 72 2.88 -12.84 7.80
C LYS A 72 1.65 -11.98 7.49
N ILE A 73 1.20 -11.96 6.24
CA ILE A 73 0.15 -11.09 5.74
C ILE A 73 -1.02 -11.97 5.30
N ASN A 74 -2.23 -11.66 5.78
CA ASN A 74 -3.43 -12.32 5.31
C ASN A 74 -3.84 -11.70 3.96
N VAL A 75 -3.64 -12.44 2.86
CA VAL A 75 -3.99 -11.98 1.52
C VAL A 75 -5.40 -12.44 1.16
N VAL A 76 -6.30 -11.48 0.96
CA VAL A 76 -7.66 -11.73 0.48
C VAL A 76 -7.75 -11.26 -0.97
N ARG A 77 -8.19 -12.16 -1.85
CA ARG A 77 -8.36 -11.88 -3.27
C ARG A 77 -9.83 -11.64 -3.59
N TYR A 78 -10.11 -10.62 -4.37
CA TYR A 78 -11.43 -10.40 -4.91
C TYR A 78 -11.42 -10.63 -6.43
N LYS A 79 -12.51 -11.15 -6.91
CA LYS A 79 -12.74 -11.27 -8.35
C LYS A 79 -13.17 -9.89 -8.86
N ASP A 80 -12.36 -9.32 -9.72
CA ASP A 80 -12.72 -8.07 -10.38
C ASP A 80 -13.72 -8.40 -11.51
N SER A 81 -14.93 -7.89 -11.39
CA SER A 81 -15.93 -8.01 -12.46
C SER A 81 -15.55 -7.23 -13.71
N LEU A 82 -14.51 -6.39 -13.61
CA LEU A 82 -13.92 -5.65 -14.72
C LEU A 82 -12.83 -6.44 -15.45
N ASP A 83 -12.45 -7.63 -14.98
CA ASP A 83 -11.47 -8.50 -15.64
C ASP A 83 -11.91 -8.89 -17.09
N ASP A 84 -13.20 -8.82 -17.38
CA ASP A 84 -13.74 -9.03 -18.73
C ASP A 84 -13.62 -7.78 -19.65
N VAL A 85 -13.26 -6.63 -19.08
CA VAL A 85 -12.99 -5.40 -19.83
C VAL A 85 -11.49 -5.12 -19.71
N PRO A 86 -10.72 -5.26 -20.80
CA PRO A 86 -9.32 -4.90 -20.78
C PRO A 86 -9.20 -3.38 -20.59
N VAL A 87 -9.15 -2.94 -19.33
CA VAL A 87 -8.89 -1.54 -19.03
C VAL A 87 -7.39 -1.32 -19.23
N ASP A 88 -7.06 -0.71 -20.36
CA ASP A 88 -5.72 -0.24 -20.64
C ASP A 88 -5.39 0.97 -19.75
N TYR A 89 -5.03 0.69 -18.49
CA TYR A 89 -4.64 1.74 -17.54
C TYR A 89 -3.41 2.53 -18.02
N ASP A 90 -2.47 1.88 -18.69
CA ASP A 90 -1.25 2.52 -19.18
C ASP A 90 -1.61 3.48 -20.32
N GLY A 91 -2.49 3.08 -21.23
CA GLY A 91 -3.03 3.94 -22.28
C GLY A 91 -3.86 5.10 -21.71
N MET A 92 -4.69 4.84 -20.71
CA MET A 92 -5.48 5.89 -20.06
C MET A 92 -4.59 6.93 -19.38
N PHE A 93 -3.59 6.50 -18.59
CA PHE A 93 -2.65 7.41 -17.93
C PHE A 93 -1.80 8.19 -18.94
N SER A 94 -1.32 7.56 -20.02
CA SER A 94 -0.54 8.23 -21.05
C SER A 94 -1.37 9.29 -21.78
N ASN A 95 -2.64 9.01 -22.07
CA ASN A 95 -3.54 9.97 -22.71
C ASN A 95 -3.87 11.16 -21.80
N ILE A 96 -4.12 10.92 -20.51
CA ILE A 96 -4.35 11.99 -19.53
C ILE A 96 -3.09 12.86 -19.41
N THR A 97 -1.92 12.26 -19.25
CA THR A 97 -0.65 12.98 -19.12
C THR A 97 -0.37 13.82 -20.36
N ARG A 98 -0.54 13.24 -21.56
CA ARG A 98 -0.39 13.96 -22.82
C ARG A 98 -1.33 15.15 -22.91
N SER A 99 -2.61 14.97 -22.58
CA SER A 99 -3.62 16.05 -22.60
C SER A 99 -3.27 17.19 -21.64
N ILE A 100 -2.74 16.88 -20.46
CA ILE A 100 -2.27 17.89 -19.50
C ILE A 100 -1.06 18.63 -20.04
N MET A 101 -0.08 17.93 -20.61
CA MET A 101 1.14 18.54 -21.14
C MET A 101 0.85 19.42 -22.35
N GLU A 102 -0.06 19.01 -23.26
CA GLU A 102 -0.48 19.81 -24.40
C GLU A 102 -1.16 21.11 -23.96
N LYS A 103 -2.04 21.05 -22.96
CA LYS A 103 -2.69 22.23 -22.39
C LYS A 103 -1.69 23.18 -21.72
N GLN A 104 -0.68 22.65 -21.01
CA GLN A 104 0.37 23.47 -20.41
C GLN A 104 1.26 24.13 -21.48
N ALA A 105 1.62 23.40 -22.54
CA ALA A 105 2.40 23.94 -23.66
C ALA A 105 1.64 25.08 -24.36
N SER A 106 0.36 24.91 -24.65
CA SER A 106 -0.44 25.97 -25.27
C SER A 106 -0.58 27.20 -24.39
N ALA A 107 -0.77 27.04 -23.09
CA ALA A 107 -0.83 28.15 -22.14
C ALA A 107 0.52 28.90 -22.06
N PHE A 108 1.63 28.20 -22.15
CA PHE A 108 2.96 28.80 -22.18
C PHE A 108 3.22 29.60 -23.45
N GLU A 109 2.80 29.09 -24.63
CA GLU A 109 2.88 29.82 -25.89
C GLU A 109 2.06 31.11 -25.89
N VAL A 110 0.81 31.04 -25.36
CA VAL A 110 -0.03 32.23 -25.20
C VAL A 110 0.62 33.28 -24.29
N ALA A 111 1.20 32.84 -23.17
CA ALA A 111 1.92 33.73 -22.26
C ALA A 111 3.12 34.41 -22.90
N LEU A 112 3.84 33.75 -23.81
CA LEU A 112 4.96 34.33 -24.57
C LEU A 112 4.47 35.35 -25.59
N LEU A 113 3.29 35.18 -26.18
CA LEU A 113 2.72 36.16 -27.15
C LEU A 113 2.25 37.43 -26.47
N ILE A 114 1.79 37.35 -25.23
CA ILE A 114 1.35 38.52 -24.45
C ILE A 114 2.54 39.37 -23.98
N ARG A 115 3.74 38.81 -23.90
CA ARG A 115 4.96 39.49 -23.43
C ARG A 115 5.66 40.33 -24.51
N LYS A 116 5.22 40.31 -25.74
CA LYS A 116 5.67 41.15 -26.85
C LYS A 116 4.80 42.40 -26.97
#